data_aa157b703f6f18fb66af1cf795078d7f
#
_entry.id   aa157b703f6f18fb66af1cf795078d7f
#
_cell.length_a   1.000
_cell.length_b   1.000
_cell.length_c   1.000
_cell.angle_alpha   90.00
_cell.angle_beta   90.00
_cell.angle_gamma   90.00
#
_symmetry.space_group_name_H-M   'P 1'
#
loop_
_entity.id
_entity.type
_entity.pdbx_description
1 polymer ?
#
loop_
_entity_poly.entity_id
_entity_poly.type
_entity_poly.pdbx_seq_one_letter_code
_entity_poly.pdbx_strand_id
1 'polypeptide(L)'
;MKRKMVSVSILGASDKLEAVRLLNGTSCDFIHIDVMDGEFVANKAFSMSLVRKINRITEKRMDVHLMVRDVEMYVKRLRGMNIGYVTFHIEAVRDMDIGGIIRSIREMGYGVGISIKPDTDVRVLRDIIGDVDLVLVMSVEPCKGGQEFMIESVAKIREIRKMRGDVVISVDGGINDMTSFLVDTDVVVVGSYVTSGGDYEERIERVR
;
A
#
# COMPACT_ATOMS: atom_id res chain seq x y z
N MET A 1 -9.56 13.30 -16.07
CA MET A 1 -8.74 12.82 -14.93
C MET A 1 -7.69 11.87 -15.47
N LYS A 2 -6.50 11.84 -14.88
CA LYS A 2 -5.46 10.84 -15.21
C LYS A 2 -5.97 9.45 -14.80
N ARG A 3 -5.77 8.43 -15.63
CA ARG A 3 -6.12 7.04 -15.30
C ARG A 3 -5.34 6.61 -14.06
N LYS A 4 -6.03 6.13 -13.03
CA LYS A 4 -5.40 5.66 -11.79
C LYS A 4 -4.75 4.30 -11.98
N MET A 5 -3.62 4.08 -11.34
CA MET A 5 -3.07 2.74 -11.13
C MET A 5 -3.88 2.01 -10.06
N VAL A 6 -4.00 0.70 -10.21
CA VAL A 6 -4.73 -0.15 -9.27
C VAL A 6 -3.78 -1.15 -8.64
N SER A 7 -3.66 -1.08 -7.30
CA SER A 7 -2.93 -2.02 -6.46
C SER A 7 -3.95 -2.91 -5.75
N VAL A 8 -3.95 -4.23 -6.04
CA VAL A 8 -4.98 -5.12 -5.49
C VAL A 8 -4.48 -5.81 -4.23
N SER A 9 -5.09 -5.46 -3.07
CA SER A 9 -4.80 -6.15 -1.80
C SER A 9 -5.47 -7.52 -1.76
N ILE A 10 -4.66 -8.53 -1.53
CA ILE A 10 -5.11 -9.92 -1.36
C ILE A 10 -5.31 -10.31 0.10
N LEU A 11 -5.31 -9.32 1.03
CA LEU A 11 -5.48 -9.57 2.47
C LEU A 11 -6.77 -10.33 2.77
N GLY A 12 -7.89 -9.95 2.14
CA GLY A 12 -9.21 -10.54 2.33
C GLY A 12 -9.47 -11.81 1.50
N ALA A 13 -8.58 -12.19 0.57
CA ALA A 13 -8.77 -13.37 -0.26
C ALA A 13 -8.74 -14.66 0.58
N SER A 14 -9.65 -15.60 0.32
CA SER A 14 -9.71 -16.91 1.00
C SER A 14 -8.46 -17.75 0.68
N ASP A 15 -8.08 -17.84 -0.60
CA ASP A 15 -6.82 -18.41 -1.05
C ASP A 15 -5.97 -17.29 -1.70
N LYS A 16 -4.91 -16.88 -1.01
CA LYS A 16 -4.03 -15.80 -1.45
C LYS A 16 -3.20 -16.15 -2.68
N LEU A 17 -2.77 -17.41 -2.80
CA LEU A 17 -1.96 -17.84 -3.94
C LEU A 17 -2.82 -17.97 -5.20
N GLU A 18 -4.06 -18.43 -5.06
CA GLU A 18 -5.01 -18.47 -6.16
C GLU A 18 -5.40 -17.06 -6.62
N ALA A 19 -5.65 -16.15 -5.68
CA ALA A 19 -5.90 -14.74 -6.01
C ALA A 19 -4.75 -14.12 -6.82
N VAL A 20 -3.48 -14.41 -6.46
CA VAL A 20 -2.31 -13.96 -7.22
C VAL A 20 -2.32 -14.51 -8.65
N ARG A 21 -2.63 -15.81 -8.84
CA ARG A 21 -2.71 -16.41 -10.20
C ARG A 21 -3.78 -15.75 -11.06
N LEU A 22 -4.95 -15.48 -10.47
CA LEU A 22 -6.03 -14.77 -11.16
C LEU A 22 -5.61 -13.34 -11.53
N LEU A 23 -4.97 -12.62 -10.60
CA LEU A 23 -4.52 -11.24 -10.81
C LEU A 23 -3.41 -11.11 -11.87
N ASN A 24 -2.60 -12.14 -12.09
CA ASN A 24 -1.60 -12.12 -13.17
C ASN A 24 -2.25 -11.88 -14.55
N GLY A 25 -3.45 -12.42 -14.77
CA GLY A 25 -4.21 -12.25 -16.01
C GLY A 25 -5.00 -10.95 -16.14
N THR A 26 -4.95 -10.07 -15.14
CA THR A 26 -5.73 -8.82 -15.12
C THR A 26 -4.89 -7.59 -15.46
N SER A 27 -5.56 -6.46 -15.65
CA SER A 27 -4.94 -5.14 -15.90
C SER A 27 -4.44 -4.45 -14.63
N CYS A 28 -4.50 -5.07 -13.43
CA CYS A 28 -3.97 -4.45 -12.21
C CYS A 28 -2.47 -4.12 -12.37
N ASP A 29 -2.06 -3.00 -11.76
CA ASP A 29 -0.68 -2.51 -11.87
C ASP A 29 0.24 -3.17 -10.83
N PHE A 30 -0.31 -3.47 -9.64
CA PHE A 30 0.42 -4.07 -8.52
C PHE A 30 -0.44 -5.09 -7.78
N ILE A 31 0.24 -6.03 -7.08
CA ILE A 31 -0.35 -6.84 -6.02
C ILE A 31 0.06 -6.23 -4.68
N HIS A 32 -0.91 -5.80 -3.88
CA HIS A 32 -0.68 -5.20 -2.57
C HIS A 32 -0.53 -6.26 -1.49
N ILE A 33 0.52 -6.12 -0.68
CA ILE A 33 0.91 -7.09 0.36
C ILE A 33 0.97 -6.39 1.71
N ASP A 34 -0.01 -6.65 2.56
CA ASP A 34 -0.15 -6.08 3.91
C ASP A 34 0.62 -6.89 4.95
N VAL A 35 1.89 -6.57 5.17
CA VAL A 35 2.73 -7.26 6.16
C VAL A 35 2.46 -6.71 7.55
N MET A 36 1.96 -7.57 8.45
CA MET A 36 1.61 -7.23 9.83
C MET A 36 2.33 -8.15 10.81
N ASP A 37 2.98 -7.59 11.83
CA ASP A 37 3.76 -8.33 12.85
C ASP A 37 2.97 -8.66 14.12
N GLY A 38 1.84 -8.01 14.35
CA GLY A 38 1.06 -8.13 15.58
C GLY A 38 1.57 -7.25 16.73
N GLU A 39 2.55 -6.36 16.45
CA GLU A 39 3.12 -5.40 17.41
C GLU A 39 2.75 -3.97 17.04
N PHE A 40 2.89 -3.59 15.77
CA PHE A 40 2.47 -2.27 15.28
C PHE A 40 0.94 -2.18 15.13
N VAL A 41 0.32 -3.27 14.67
CA VAL A 41 -1.13 -3.49 14.63
C VAL A 41 -1.47 -4.81 15.30
N ALA A 42 -2.68 -4.97 15.83
CA ALA A 42 -3.05 -6.15 16.62
C ALA A 42 -3.06 -7.47 15.81
N ASN A 43 -3.25 -7.40 14.50
CA ASN A 43 -3.33 -8.56 13.63
C ASN A 43 -1.95 -8.98 13.09
N LYS A 44 -1.81 -10.26 12.76
CA LYS A 44 -0.67 -10.80 11.99
C LYS A 44 -1.13 -11.19 10.61
N ALA A 45 -0.40 -10.74 9.57
CA ALA A 45 -0.67 -11.10 8.19
C ALA A 45 0.64 -11.17 7.38
N PHE A 46 0.61 -11.95 6.31
CA PHE A 46 1.71 -12.10 5.34
C PHE A 46 3.09 -12.33 5.97
N SER A 47 3.27 -13.52 6.57
CA SER A 47 4.62 -13.94 6.97
C SER A 47 5.59 -13.82 5.78
N MET A 48 6.86 -13.54 6.06
CA MET A 48 7.89 -13.40 5.01
C MET A 48 8.04 -14.68 4.16
N SER A 49 7.68 -15.86 4.69
CA SER A 49 7.64 -17.11 3.91
C SER A 49 6.51 -17.07 2.86
N LEU A 50 5.34 -16.53 3.20
CA LEU A 50 4.23 -16.35 2.26
C LEU A 50 4.57 -15.28 1.22
N VAL A 51 5.16 -14.16 1.61
CA VAL A 51 5.61 -13.11 0.67
C VAL A 51 6.57 -13.70 -0.37
N ARG A 52 7.53 -14.54 0.05
CA ARG A 52 8.43 -15.24 -0.88
C ARG A 52 7.71 -16.23 -1.81
N LYS A 53 6.66 -16.92 -1.33
CA LYS A 53 5.85 -17.80 -2.19
C LYS A 53 5.10 -16.98 -3.25
N ILE A 54 4.50 -15.86 -2.86
CA ILE A 54 3.82 -14.93 -3.76
C ILE A 54 4.81 -14.40 -4.81
N ASN A 55 5.99 -13.94 -4.39
CA ASN A 55 7.03 -13.45 -5.28
C ASN A 55 7.45 -14.45 -6.38
N ARG A 56 7.35 -15.76 -6.11
CA ARG A 56 7.71 -16.79 -7.10
C ARG A 56 6.65 -17.02 -8.18
N ILE A 57 5.41 -16.63 -7.92
CA ILE A 57 4.27 -16.92 -8.81
C ILE A 57 3.66 -15.65 -9.40
N THR A 58 3.97 -14.48 -8.83
CA THR A 58 3.46 -13.21 -9.37
C THR A 58 4.23 -12.78 -10.62
N GLU A 59 3.50 -12.36 -11.64
CA GLU A 59 4.03 -11.67 -12.82
C GLU A 59 3.94 -10.14 -12.66
N LYS A 60 3.15 -9.68 -11.69
CA LYS A 60 3.02 -8.26 -11.32
C LYS A 60 4.08 -7.87 -10.30
N ARG A 61 4.43 -6.57 -10.28
CA ARG A 61 5.24 -6.04 -9.17
C ARG A 61 4.42 -6.02 -7.88
N MET A 62 5.07 -6.31 -6.78
CA MET A 62 4.43 -6.18 -5.47
C MET A 62 4.52 -4.74 -4.96
N ASP A 63 3.46 -4.26 -4.34
CA ASP A 63 3.38 -3.04 -3.54
C ASP A 63 3.31 -3.47 -2.07
N VAL A 64 4.45 -3.39 -1.37
CA VAL A 64 4.60 -3.98 -0.02
C VAL A 64 4.35 -2.90 1.03
N HIS A 65 3.29 -3.09 1.81
CA HIS A 65 2.91 -2.21 2.91
C HIS A 65 3.31 -2.83 4.26
N LEU A 66 4.26 -2.20 4.93
CA LEU A 66 4.83 -2.67 6.19
C LEU A 66 4.12 -2.03 7.40
N MET A 67 3.23 -2.75 8.02
CA MET A 67 2.60 -2.43 9.31
C MET A 67 3.31 -3.20 10.42
N VAL A 68 4.58 -2.84 10.65
CA VAL A 68 5.50 -3.57 11.52
C VAL A 68 6.29 -2.62 12.44
N ARG A 69 6.71 -3.12 13.60
CA ARG A 69 7.51 -2.34 14.56
C ARG A 69 8.97 -2.22 14.13
N ASP A 70 9.58 -3.30 13.70
CA ASP A 70 11.00 -3.32 13.25
C ASP A 70 11.06 -3.24 11.71
N VAL A 71 10.90 -2.00 11.20
CA VAL A 71 10.90 -1.73 9.76
C VAL A 71 12.20 -2.16 9.09
N GLU A 72 13.37 -1.90 9.71
CA GLU A 72 14.66 -2.22 9.13
C GLU A 72 14.85 -3.73 8.90
N MET A 73 14.44 -4.54 9.89
CA MET A 73 14.52 -5.99 9.77
C MET A 73 13.65 -6.50 8.61
N TYR A 74 12.43 -5.98 8.47
CA TYR A 74 11.54 -6.39 7.38
C TYR A 74 12.07 -5.93 6.02
N VAL A 75 12.55 -4.70 5.89
CA VAL A 75 13.17 -4.17 4.65
C VAL A 75 14.31 -5.07 4.19
N LYS A 76 15.24 -5.45 5.07
CA LYS A 76 16.36 -6.35 4.74
C LYS A 76 15.88 -7.71 4.18
N ARG A 77 14.74 -8.22 4.65
CA ARG A 77 14.17 -9.51 4.21
C ARG A 77 13.50 -9.47 2.83
N LEU A 78 13.24 -8.28 2.28
CA LEU A 78 12.62 -8.07 0.97
C LEU A 78 13.62 -8.09 -0.19
N ARG A 79 14.92 -8.12 0.08
CA ARG A 79 15.97 -8.08 -0.96
C ARG A 79 15.79 -9.17 -2.02
N GLY A 80 15.90 -8.76 -3.30
CA GLY A 80 15.83 -9.64 -4.46
C GLY A 80 14.42 -10.09 -4.87
N MET A 81 13.37 -9.43 -4.36
CA MET A 81 11.99 -9.70 -4.76
C MET A 81 11.53 -8.73 -5.87
N ASN A 82 10.49 -9.10 -6.61
CA ASN A 82 9.87 -8.26 -7.65
C ASN A 82 8.94 -7.21 -7.01
N ILE A 83 9.52 -6.13 -6.48
CA ILE A 83 8.80 -5.09 -5.73
C ILE A 83 8.79 -3.77 -6.51
N GLY A 84 7.65 -3.09 -6.52
CA GLY A 84 7.47 -1.73 -7.01
C GLY A 84 7.76 -0.71 -5.95
N TYR A 85 7.06 -0.82 -4.83
CA TYR A 85 7.17 0.08 -3.69
C TYR A 85 7.30 -0.71 -2.39
N VAL A 86 8.07 -0.18 -1.45
CA VAL A 86 8.07 -0.58 -0.05
C VAL A 86 7.61 0.62 0.76
N THR A 87 6.43 0.50 1.34
CA THR A 87 5.78 1.55 2.12
C THR A 87 5.78 1.18 3.59
N PHE A 88 6.23 2.08 4.45
CA PHE A 88 6.22 1.91 5.91
C PHE A 88 5.53 3.09 6.59
N HIS A 89 5.04 2.88 7.80
CA HIS A 89 4.33 3.91 8.56
C HIS A 89 5.30 4.90 9.22
N ILE A 90 5.01 6.21 9.10
CA ILE A 90 5.77 7.26 9.81
C ILE A 90 5.71 7.05 11.33
N GLU A 91 4.59 6.54 11.81
CA GLU A 91 4.36 6.27 13.24
C GLU A 91 5.25 5.14 13.78
N ALA A 92 5.70 4.23 12.91
CA ALA A 92 6.57 3.11 13.29
C ALA A 92 8.04 3.54 13.46
N VAL A 93 8.46 4.67 12.85
CA VAL A 93 9.87 5.05 12.70
C VAL A 93 10.23 6.35 13.41
N ARG A 94 9.42 6.87 14.32
CA ARG A 94 9.63 8.17 14.99
C ARG A 94 11.00 8.31 15.67
N ASP A 95 11.51 7.22 16.22
CA ASP A 95 12.77 7.18 16.96
C ASP A 95 13.88 6.44 16.19
N MET A 96 13.74 6.28 14.85
CA MET A 96 14.65 5.52 14.00
C MET A 96 15.40 6.42 13.00
N ASP A 97 16.48 5.93 12.41
CA ASP A 97 17.14 6.56 11.25
C ASP A 97 16.32 6.36 9.98
N ILE A 98 15.33 7.23 9.76
CA ILE A 98 14.46 7.19 8.57
C ILE A 98 15.29 7.29 7.29
N GLY A 99 16.33 8.13 7.28
CA GLY A 99 17.23 8.27 6.13
C GLY A 99 17.95 6.97 5.80
N GLY A 100 18.37 6.19 6.80
CA GLY A 100 18.97 4.87 6.63
C GLY A 100 17.99 3.85 6.03
N ILE A 101 16.73 3.88 6.48
CA ILE A 101 15.66 3.01 5.93
C ILE A 101 15.43 3.35 4.45
N ILE A 102 15.27 4.63 4.11
CA ILE A 102 15.08 5.10 2.73
C ILE A 102 16.24 4.65 1.84
N ARG A 103 17.50 4.87 2.27
CA ARG A 103 18.67 4.41 1.52
C ARG A 103 18.66 2.91 1.28
N SER A 104 18.36 2.12 2.31
CA SER A 104 18.30 0.66 2.22
C SER A 104 17.27 0.17 1.20
N ILE A 105 16.10 0.81 1.13
CA ILE A 105 15.05 0.48 0.14
C ILE A 105 15.52 0.85 -1.27
N ARG A 106 16.10 2.05 -1.45
CA ARG A 106 16.61 2.53 -2.75
C ARG A 106 17.76 1.71 -3.30
N GLU A 107 18.68 1.26 -2.45
CA GLU A 107 19.79 0.38 -2.84
C GLU A 107 19.33 -0.98 -3.38
N MET A 108 18.11 -1.41 -3.05
CA MET A 108 17.48 -2.60 -3.61
C MET A 108 16.77 -2.33 -4.94
N GLY A 109 16.71 -1.08 -5.41
CA GLY A 109 16.02 -0.67 -6.63
C GLY A 109 14.51 -0.52 -6.48
N TYR A 110 14.00 -0.35 -5.24
CA TYR A 110 12.57 -0.19 -4.97
C TYR A 110 12.20 1.27 -4.76
N GLY A 111 10.97 1.62 -5.13
CA GLY A 111 10.37 2.90 -4.75
C GLY A 111 10.08 2.95 -3.24
N VAL A 112 10.31 4.11 -2.65
CA VAL A 112 10.11 4.35 -1.21
C VAL A 112 8.75 4.96 -0.98
N GLY A 113 7.91 4.29 -0.20
CA GLY A 113 6.63 4.81 0.26
C GLY A 113 6.63 5.14 1.75
N ILE A 114 5.88 6.17 2.12
CA ILE A 114 5.58 6.47 3.52
C ILE A 114 4.07 6.49 3.73
N SER A 115 3.59 5.85 4.80
CA SER A 115 2.17 5.81 5.15
C SER A 115 1.86 6.66 6.38
N ILE A 116 0.66 7.24 6.40
CA ILE A 116 0.08 7.92 7.56
C ILE A 116 -1.28 7.32 7.93
N LYS A 117 -1.53 7.16 9.23
CA LYS A 117 -2.82 6.72 9.78
C LYS A 117 -3.91 7.78 9.64
N PRO A 118 -5.20 7.41 9.79
CA PRO A 118 -6.31 8.36 9.71
C PRO A 118 -6.23 9.51 10.70
N ASP A 119 -5.70 9.28 11.91
CA ASP A 119 -5.54 10.29 12.96
C ASP A 119 -4.22 11.08 12.88
N THR A 120 -3.27 10.67 12.03
CA THR A 120 -1.97 11.34 11.90
C THR A 120 -2.09 12.62 11.07
N ASP A 121 -1.58 13.71 11.62
CA ASP A 121 -1.54 15.01 10.93
C ASP A 121 -0.54 14.97 9.75
N VAL A 122 -0.96 15.42 8.58
CA VAL A 122 -0.12 15.42 7.36
C VAL A 122 1.15 16.26 7.50
N ARG A 123 1.18 17.20 8.45
CA ARG A 123 2.36 18.07 8.70
C ARG A 123 3.60 17.29 9.12
N VAL A 124 3.45 16.06 9.64
CA VAL A 124 4.59 15.18 9.96
C VAL A 124 5.42 14.78 8.72
N LEU A 125 4.84 14.93 7.53
CA LEU A 125 5.50 14.59 6.27
C LEU A 125 6.43 15.71 5.75
N ARG A 126 6.37 16.93 6.29
CA ARG A 126 7.06 18.10 5.71
C ARG A 126 8.56 17.88 5.50
N ASP A 127 9.21 17.26 6.47
CA ASP A 127 10.66 17.10 6.45
C ASP A 127 11.13 15.85 5.67
N ILE A 128 10.18 14.97 5.26
CA ILE A 128 10.50 13.71 4.63
C ILE A 128 9.87 13.52 3.24
N ILE A 129 8.85 14.30 2.90
CA ILE A 129 8.13 14.13 1.64
C ILE A 129 9.04 14.35 0.41
N GLY A 130 10.14 15.10 0.56
CA GLY A 130 11.17 15.28 -0.46
C GLY A 130 11.96 14.03 -0.76
N ASP A 131 12.06 13.11 0.19
CA ASP A 131 12.91 11.93 0.15
C ASP A 131 12.15 10.64 -0.19
N VAL A 132 10.83 10.69 -0.41
CA VAL A 132 10.02 9.52 -0.74
C VAL A 132 9.39 9.65 -2.13
N ASP A 133 9.07 8.52 -2.73
CA ASP A 133 8.48 8.46 -4.06
C ASP A 133 6.95 8.36 -4.00
N LEU A 134 6.41 7.84 -2.88
CA LEU A 134 4.99 7.61 -2.69
C LEU A 134 4.56 7.96 -1.26
N VAL A 135 3.36 8.57 -1.13
CA VAL A 135 2.66 8.75 0.15
C VAL A 135 1.37 7.93 0.12
N LEU A 136 1.26 6.97 1.05
CA LEU A 136 0.05 6.18 1.26
C LEU A 136 -0.82 6.80 2.36
N VAL A 137 -2.01 7.23 2.01
CA VAL A 137 -3.00 7.74 2.96
C VAL A 137 -3.92 6.61 3.36
N MET A 138 -3.92 6.25 4.65
CA MET A 138 -4.89 5.32 5.17
C MET A 138 -6.26 5.99 5.28
N SER A 139 -7.27 5.40 4.66
CA SER A 139 -8.68 5.80 4.75
C SER A 139 -9.51 4.86 5.63
N VAL A 140 -8.84 4.02 6.40
CA VAL A 140 -9.36 3.17 7.46
C VAL A 140 -8.28 2.96 8.52
N GLU A 141 -8.64 2.48 9.71
CA GLU A 141 -7.62 2.03 10.66
C GLU A 141 -6.88 0.80 10.12
N PRO A 142 -5.52 0.83 10.08
CA PRO A 142 -4.74 -0.26 9.56
C PRO A 142 -4.86 -1.49 10.46
N CYS A 143 -5.53 -2.55 10.03
CA CYS A 143 -5.53 -3.87 10.69
C CYS A 143 -6.32 -4.94 9.95
N LYS A 144 -7.39 -4.62 9.23
CA LYS A 144 -8.27 -5.59 8.57
C LYS A 144 -8.93 -4.99 7.34
N GLY A 145 -9.26 -5.84 6.37
CA GLY A 145 -10.04 -5.45 5.20
C GLY A 145 -11.54 -5.26 5.50
N GLY A 146 -12.28 -4.72 4.54
CA GLY A 146 -13.74 -4.60 4.57
C GLY A 146 -14.28 -3.51 5.49
N GLN A 147 -13.45 -2.52 5.87
CA GLN A 147 -13.87 -1.35 6.64
C GLN A 147 -14.48 -0.28 5.71
N GLU A 148 -15.31 0.60 6.28
CA GLU A 148 -15.89 1.73 5.56
C GLU A 148 -14.85 2.83 5.33
N PHE A 149 -14.92 3.46 4.15
CA PHE A 149 -14.05 4.55 3.75
C PHE A 149 -14.25 5.79 4.62
N MET A 150 -13.17 6.31 5.18
CA MET A 150 -13.16 7.55 5.97
C MET A 150 -12.98 8.76 5.05
N ILE A 151 -14.03 9.57 4.90
CA ILE A 151 -14.07 10.71 3.97
C ILE A 151 -13.03 11.80 4.29
N GLU A 152 -12.59 11.89 5.53
CA GLU A 152 -11.56 12.82 5.99
C GLU A 152 -10.21 12.62 5.27
N SER A 153 -9.96 11.41 4.74
CA SER A 153 -8.77 11.12 3.93
C SER A 153 -8.66 11.99 2.68
N VAL A 154 -9.80 12.43 2.12
CA VAL A 154 -9.85 13.33 0.96
C VAL A 154 -9.17 14.68 1.24
N ALA A 155 -9.38 15.23 2.43
CA ALA A 155 -8.75 16.47 2.83
C ALA A 155 -7.22 16.31 2.95
N LYS A 156 -6.76 15.19 3.54
CA LYS A 156 -5.34 14.85 3.66
C LYS A 156 -4.66 14.71 2.29
N ILE A 157 -5.29 14.02 1.35
CA ILE A 157 -4.80 13.86 -0.03
C ILE A 157 -4.58 15.25 -0.67
N ARG A 158 -5.54 16.16 -0.52
CA ARG A 158 -5.43 17.53 -1.06
C ARG A 158 -4.29 18.32 -0.41
N GLU A 159 -4.07 18.16 0.88
CA GLU A 159 -2.97 18.81 1.58
C GLU A 159 -1.60 18.27 1.15
N ILE A 160 -1.47 16.95 1.01
CA ILE A 160 -0.24 16.30 0.52
C ILE A 160 0.07 16.77 -0.91
N ARG A 161 -0.94 16.85 -1.78
CA ARG A 161 -0.77 17.35 -3.15
C ARG A 161 -0.28 18.79 -3.19
N LYS A 162 -0.69 19.63 -2.22
CA LYS A 162 -0.17 21.00 -2.07
C LYS A 162 1.27 21.05 -1.55
N MET A 163 1.68 20.10 -0.71
CA MET A 163 3.05 20.02 -0.19
C MET A 163 4.04 19.64 -1.28
N ARG A 164 3.68 18.65 -2.12
CA ARG A 164 4.50 18.15 -3.22
C ARG A 164 3.61 17.63 -4.35
N GLY A 165 3.53 18.41 -5.42
CA GLY A 165 2.62 18.14 -6.54
C GLY A 165 2.95 16.92 -7.37
N ASP A 166 4.21 16.46 -7.38
CA ASP A 166 4.73 15.35 -8.19
C ASP A 166 4.90 14.04 -7.41
N VAL A 167 4.69 14.03 -6.08
CA VAL A 167 4.72 12.77 -5.31
C VAL A 167 3.56 11.87 -5.71
N VAL A 168 3.83 10.57 -5.85
CA VAL A 168 2.75 9.59 -6.06
C VAL A 168 1.89 9.51 -4.80
N ILE A 169 0.59 9.75 -4.92
CA ILE A 169 -0.34 9.60 -3.80
C ILE A 169 -1.14 8.32 -4.00
N SER A 170 -1.08 7.45 -3.01
CA SER A 170 -1.88 6.23 -2.89
C SER A 170 -2.89 6.36 -1.75
N VAL A 171 -3.99 5.65 -1.83
CA VAL A 171 -5.00 5.55 -0.76
C VAL A 171 -5.36 4.09 -0.52
N ASP A 172 -5.47 3.69 0.75
CA ASP A 172 -5.84 2.34 1.15
C ASP A 172 -6.91 2.36 2.23
N GLY A 173 -7.98 1.59 1.96
CA GLY A 173 -9.10 1.37 2.87
C GLY A 173 -10.46 1.76 2.29
N GLY A 174 -11.40 0.82 2.26
CA GLY A 174 -12.78 1.05 1.84
C GLY A 174 -12.97 1.47 0.37
N ILE A 175 -11.97 1.23 -0.48
CA ILE A 175 -12.03 1.60 -1.90
C ILE A 175 -12.89 0.61 -2.68
N ASN A 176 -13.81 1.18 -3.46
CA ASN A 176 -14.71 0.50 -4.38
C ASN A 176 -15.11 1.45 -5.53
N ASP A 177 -16.04 1.04 -6.38
CA ASP A 177 -16.55 1.84 -7.50
C ASP A 177 -17.28 3.12 -7.08
N MET A 178 -17.76 3.21 -5.81
CA MET A 178 -18.41 4.41 -5.28
C MET A 178 -17.44 5.37 -4.61
N THR A 179 -16.31 4.90 -4.09
CA THR A 179 -15.36 5.73 -3.33
C THR A 179 -14.12 6.13 -4.13
N SER A 180 -13.74 5.36 -5.14
CA SER A 180 -12.54 5.63 -5.95
C SER A 180 -12.57 6.99 -6.64
N PHE A 181 -13.73 7.49 -7.06
CA PHE A 181 -13.83 8.80 -7.72
C PHE A 181 -13.84 9.99 -6.73
N LEU A 182 -14.00 9.74 -5.42
CA LEU A 182 -13.94 10.79 -4.39
C LEU A 182 -12.51 11.26 -4.14
N VAL A 183 -11.51 10.44 -4.51
CA VAL A 183 -10.10 10.67 -4.21
C VAL A 183 -9.30 11.06 -5.46
N ASP A 184 -8.54 12.16 -5.38
CA ASP A 184 -7.62 12.60 -6.42
C ASP A 184 -6.22 12.03 -6.16
N THR A 185 -6.08 10.71 -6.41
CA THR A 185 -4.86 9.94 -6.18
C THR A 185 -4.31 9.35 -7.48
N ASP A 186 -3.04 8.99 -7.47
CA ASP A 186 -2.38 8.32 -8.59
C ASP A 186 -2.57 6.80 -8.52
N VAL A 187 -2.68 6.25 -7.30
CA VAL A 187 -2.88 4.82 -7.02
C VAL A 187 -4.07 4.64 -6.07
N VAL A 188 -4.87 3.63 -6.32
CA VAL A 188 -5.89 3.14 -5.37
C VAL A 188 -5.56 1.72 -4.96
N VAL A 189 -5.55 1.46 -3.65
CA VAL A 189 -5.46 0.11 -3.11
C VAL A 189 -6.87 -0.42 -2.91
N VAL A 190 -7.19 -1.52 -3.57
CA VAL A 190 -8.51 -2.13 -3.54
C VAL A 190 -8.41 -3.60 -3.11
N GLY A 191 -9.09 -3.96 -2.04
CA GLY A 191 -9.03 -5.32 -1.48
C GLY A 191 -10.33 -6.11 -1.71
N SER A 192 -11.16 -6.19 -0.67
CA SER A 192 -12.37 -7.00 -0.65
C SER A 192 -13.32 -6.73 -1.82
N TYR A 193 -13.41 -5.52 -2.31
CA TYR A 193 -14.22 -5.20 -3.48
C TYR A 193 -13.83 -6.04 -4.70
N VAL A 194 -12.53 -6.27 -4.95
CA VAL A 194 -12.06 -7.14 -6.05
C VAL A 194 -12.09 -8.60 -5.64
N THR A 195 -11.58 -8.94 -4.46
CA THR A 195 -11.29 -10.34 -4.07
C THR A 195 -12.45 -11.12 -3.47
N SER A 196 -13.60 -10.50 -3.20
CA SER A 196 -14.79 -11.17 -2.64
C SER A 196 -15.63 -11.96 -3.66
N GLY A 197 -15.13 -12.14 -4.88
CA GLY A 197 -15.81 -12.89 -5.95
C GLY A 197 -16.20 -12.03 -7.15
N GLY A 198 -16.72 -12.67 -8.19
CA GLY A 198 -17.02 -12.02 -9.48
C GLY A 198 -15.80 -11.90 -10.39
N ASP A 199 -15.93 -11.12 -11.45
CA ASP A 199 -14.86 -10.87 -12.40
C ASP A 199 -13.88 -9.82 -11.85
N TYR A 200 -12.64 -10.23 -11.60
CA TYR A 200 -11.57 -9.36 -11.05
C TYR A 200 -11.24 -8.22 -12.01
N GLU A 201 -11.17 -8.50 -13.33
CA GLU A 201 -10.86 -7.48 -14.33
C GLU A 201 -11.93 -6.41 -14.40
N GLU A 202 -13.22 -6.79 -14.44
CA GLU A 202 -14.33 -5.86 -14.44
C GLU A 202 -14.29 -4.94 -13.22
N ARG A 203 -14.04 -5.49 -12.03
CA ARG A 203 -13.96 -4.71 -10.78
C ARG A 203 -12.75 -3.78 -10.71
N ILE A 204 -11.61 -4.20 -11.28
CA ILE A 204 -10.42 -3.36 -11.41
C ILE A 204 -10.71 -2.17 -12.31
N GLU A 205 -11.33 -2.37 -13.47
CA GLU A 205 -11.66 -1.28 -14.38
C GLU A 205 -12.68 -0.28 -13.80
N ARG A 206 -13.61 -0.74 -12.95
CA ARG A 206 -14.60 0.14 -12.29
C ARG A 206 -14.00 1.10 -11.26
N VAL A 207 -12.83 0.83 -10.71
CA VAL A 207 -12.18 1.71 -9.71
C VAL A 207 -11.13 2.66 -10.32
N ARG A 208 -10.88 2.57 -11.63
CA ARG A 208 -9.97 3.45 -12.38
C ARG A 208 -10.66 4.77 -12.70
#